data_c430e991e4605a547f7dd6ef41655bcf
#
_entry.id   c430e991e4605a547f7dd6ef41655bcf
#
_cell.length_a   1.000
_cell.length_b   1.000
_cell.length_c   1.000
_cell.angle_alpha   90.00
_cell.angle_beta   90.00
_cell.angle_gamma   90.00
#
_symmetry.space_group_name_H-M   'P 1'
#
loop_
_entity.id
_entity.type
_entity.pdbx_description
1 polymer ?
#
loop_
_entity_poly.entity_id
_entity_poly.type
_entity_poly.pdbx_seq_one_letter_code
_entity_poly.pdbx_strand_id
1 'polypeptide(L)'
;GAPVRVLHLGAGALTLPRYLQATRPGSEQTVVDLDRELVSFVLAELPLPAGTDLVSVVADARLAAVDLALDGERFDAVVLDIGTGEEGAEHLRGAVFYGELLELLTAGGVLLVNIGDDAGLHFLGAELGALEEAAAEAGVPGPWTLADQGMLERLDWGNVVLAAGAPLGEAGCTERLAAAGPHPAAVLDPAESAALAARIRRA
;
A
#
# COMPACT_ATOMS: atom_id res chain seq x y z
N GLY A 1 -18.38 6.93 -3.12
CA GLY A 1 -17.75 7.67 -2.03
C GLY A 1 -17.40 9.09 -2.43
N ALA A 2 -16.93 9.92 -1.51
CA ALA A 2 -16.36 11.22 -1.86
C ALA A 2 -15.06 11.04 -2.67
N PRO A 3 -14.71 11.99 -3.57
CA PRO A 3 -13.42 12.01 -4.24
C PRO A 3 -12.25 12.00 -3.25
N VAL A 4 -11.14 11.40 -3.65
CA VAL A 4 -9.90 11.28 -2.87
C VAL A 4 -8.71 11.57 -3.78
N ARG A 5 -7.59 11.96 -3.19
CA ARG A 5 -6.32 12.14 -3.88
C ARG A 5 -5.41 10.95 -3.59
N VAL A 6 -4.99 10.21 -4.62
CA VAL A 6 -4.28 8.93 -4.45
C VAL A 6 -2.99 8.91 -5.25
N LEU A 7 -1.90 8.50 -4.58
CA LEU A 7 -0.63 8.14 -5.20
C LEU A 7 -0.53 6.63 -5.31
N HIS A 8 -0.31 6.13 -6.51
CA HIS A 8 -0.04 4.73 -6.81
C HIS A 8 1.44 4.57 -7.21
N LEU A 9 2.20 3.88 -6.40
CA LEU A 9 3.56 3.46 -6.71
C LEU A 9 3.53 2.02 -7.23
N GLY A 10 3.66 1.87 -8.54
CA GLY A 10 3.35 0.71 -9.33
C GLY A 10 2.02 0.87 -10.07
N ALA A 11 2.04 0.70 -11.39
CA ALA A 11 0.88 0.87 -12.25
C ALA A 11 0.10 -0.43 -12.47
N GLY A 12 0.80 -1.53 -12.70
CA GLY A 12 0.22 -2.78 -13.14
C GLY A 12 -0.74 -2.57 -14.33
N ALA A 13 -1.90 -3.20 -14.27
CA ALA A 13 -2.96 -3.01 -15.28
C ALA A 13 -3.89 -1.80 -14.99
N LEU A 14 -3.50 -0.89 -14.13
CA LEU A 14 -4.32 0.23 -13.65
C LEU A 14 -5.66 -0.22 -13.04
N THR A 15 -5.69 -1.37 -12.40
CA THR A 15 -6.92 -1.96 -11.83
C THR A 15 -7.47 -1.11 -10.70
N LEU A 16 -6.61 -0.69 -9.77
CA LEU A 16 -7.01 0.14 -8.64
C LEU A 16 -7.44 1.55 -9.07
N PRO A 17 -6.75 2.25 -9.99
CA PRO A 17 -7.24 3.50 -10.57
C PRO A 17 -8.65 3.38 -11.19
N ARG A 18 -8.94 2.29 -11.92
CA ARG A 18 -10.27 2.03 -12.49
C ARG A 18 -11.33 1.82 -11.42
N TYR A 19 -11.00 1.07 -10.39
CA TYR A 19 -11.87 0.84 -9.24
C TYR A 19 -12.21 2.15 -8.53
N LEU A 20 -11.21 3.00 -8.30
CA LEU A 20 -11.42 4.33 -7.69
C LEU A 20 -12.31 5.21 -8.56
N GLN A 21 -12.08 5.27 -9.86
CA GLN A 21 -12.95 6.02 -10.77
C GLN A 21 -14.40 5.53 -10.71
N ALA A 22 -14.62 4.22 -10.62
CA ALA A 22 -15.96 3.65 -10.57
C ALA A 22 -16.67 3.89 -9.22
N THR A 23 -15.95 3.91 -8.11
CA THR A 23 -16.51 4.00 -6.76
C THR A 23 -16.44 5.40 -6.14
N ARG A 24 -15.50 6.23 -6.61
CA ARG A 24 -15.20 7.59 -6.16
C ARG A 24 -14.91 8.52 -7.36
N PRO A 25 -15.88 8.74 -8.25
CA PRO A 25 -15.66 9.58 -9.44
C PRO A 25 -15.21 10.99 -9.04
N GLY A 26 -14.29 11.56 -9.83
CA GLY A 26 -13.68 12.86 -9.55
C GLY A 26 -12.45 12.78 -8.62
N SER A 27 -11.98 11.57 -8.28
CA SER A 27 -10.71 11.40 -7.56
C SER A 27 -9.53 11.79 -8.45
N GLU A 28 -8.55 12.47 -7.86
CA GLU A 28 -7.28 12.82 -8.49
C GLU A 28 -6.29 11.68 -8.25
N GLN A 29 -5.69 11.16 -9.30
CA GLN A 29 -4.83 9.99 -9.21
C GLN A 29 -3.47 10.25 -9.87
N THR A 30 -2.40 9.97 -9.16
CA THR A 30 -1.03 9.97 -9.70
C THR A 30 -0.52 8.54 -9.69
N VAL A 31 -0.06 8.06 -10.85
CA VAL A 31 0.53 6.72 -10.99
C VAL A 31 2.00 6.89 -11.36
N VAL A 32 2.88 6.25 -10.61
CA VAL A 32 4.33 6.21 -10.87
C VAL A 32 4.73 4.79 -11.22
N ASP A 33 5.41 4.62 -12.34
CA ASP A 33 5.96 3.34 -12.77
C ASP A 33 7.25 3.55 -13.58
N LEU A 34 8.20 2.64 -13.45
CA LEU A 34 9.42 2.65 -14.27
C LEU A 34 9.15 2.26 -15.71
N ASP A 35 8.16 1.39 -15.94
CA ASP A 35 7.87 0.80 -17.25
C ASP A 35 6.88 1.66 -18.05
N ARG A 36 7.44 2.56 -18.86
CA ARG A 36 6.66 3.38 -19.81
C ARG A 36 5.88 2.54 -20.81
N GLU A 37 6.45 1.42 -21.25
CA GLU A 37 5.83 0.60 -22.29
C GLU A 37 4.62 -0.14 -21.73
N LEU A 38 4.71 -0.65 -20.50
CA LEU A 38 3.60 -1.26 -19.79
C LEU A 38 2.43 -0.29 -19.66
N VAL A 39 2.65 0.91 -19.14
CA VAL A 39 1.58 1.91 -18.97
C VAL A 39 0.95 2.29 -20.30
N SER A 40 1.77 2.52 -21.33
CA SER A 40 1.28 2.86 -22.67
C SER A 40 0.46 1.73 -23.28
N PHE A 41 0.92 0.48 -23.16
CA PHE A 41 0.22 -0.71 -23.61
C PHE A 41 -1.12 -0.88 -22.91
N VAL A 42 -1.14 -0.79 -21.57
CA VAL A 42 -2.37 -0.91 -20.78
C VAL A 42 -3.40 0.16 -21.17
N LEU A 43 -2.98 1.41 -21.37
CA LEU A 43 -3.88 2.49 -21.77
C LEU A 43 -4.42 2.32 -23.21
N ALA A 44 -3.63 1.72 -24.10
CA ALA A 44 -4.05 1.43 -25.47
C ALA A 44 -5.07 0.29 -25.54
N GLU A 45 -4.82 -0.81 -24.83
CA GLU A 45 -5.68 -2.01 -24.86
C GLU A 45 -6.91 -1.90 -23.94
N LEU A 46 -6.75 -1.18 -22.84
CA LEU A 46 -7.76 -0.97 -21.82
C LEU A 46 -7.87 0.53 -21.50
N PRO A 47 -8.51 1.35 -22.35
CA PRO A 47 -8.69 2.77 -22.08
C PRO A 47 -9.35 3.04 -20.72
N LEU A 48 -8.94 4.12 -20.05
CA LEU A 48 -9.58 4.53 -18.81
C LEU A 48 -11.02 4.99 -19.05
N PRO A 49 -11.93 4.81 -18.07
CA PRO A 49 -13.27 5.38 -18.14
C PRO A 49 -13.24 6.89 -18.38
N ALA A 50 -14.20 7.40 -19.13
CA ALA A 50 -14.31 8.84 -19.39
C ALA A 50 -14.39 9.64 -18.07
N GLY A 51 -13.67 10.76 -17.99
CA GLY A 51 -13.62 11.61 -16.82
C GLY A 51 -12.71 11.10 -15.70
N THR A 52 -11.85 10.10 -15.98
CA THR A 52 -10.77 9.72 -15.04
C THR A 52 -9.71 10.81 -15.05
N ASP A 53 -9.44 11.39 -13.87
CA ASP A 53 -8.31 12.29 -13.64
C ASP A 53 -7.11 11.47 -13.18
N LEU A 54 -6.17 11.22 -14.11
CA LEU A 54 -4.99 10.40 -13.84
C LEU A 54 -3.77 10.99 -14.53
N VAL A 55 -2.75 11.27 -13.73
CA VAL A 55 -1.41 11.66 -14.17
C VAL A 55 -0.50 10.43 -14.10
N SER A 56 0.18 10.11 -15.20
CA SER A 56 1.19 9.04 -15.23
C SER A 56 2.60 9.63 -15.27
N VAL A 57 3.42 9.20 -14.33
CA VAL A 57 4.83 9.61 -14.18
C VAL A 57 5.73 8.40 -14.41
N VAL A 58 6.67 8.51 -15.33
CA VAL A 58 7.68 7.47 -15.58
C VAL A 58 8.92 7.80 -14.77
N ALA A 59 9.06 7.16 -13.62
CA ALA A 59 10.16 7.40 -12.68
C ALA A 59 10.33 6.22 -11.71
N ASP A 60 11.48 6.18 -11.04
CA ASP A 60 11.65 5.37 -9.84
C ASP A 60 10.70 5.87 -8.73
N ALA A 61 10.06 4.94 -8.02
CA ALA A 61 9.02 5.24 -7.04
C ALA A 61 9.55 6.11 -5.88
N ARG A 62 10.77 5.87 -5.41
CA ARG A 62 11.35 6.64 -4.30
C ARG A 62 11.77 8.03 -4.75
N LEU A 63 12.37 8.14 -5.93
CA LEU A 63 12.72 9.46 -6.48
C LEU A 63 11.45 10.30 -6.70
N ALA A 64 10.40 9.72 -7.25
CA ALA A 64 9.13 10.41 -7.42
C ALA A 64 8.50 10.81 -6.09
N ALA A 65 8.56 9.97 -5.05
CA ALA A 65 8.07 10.30 -3.72
C ALA A 65 8.81 11.50 -3.13
N VAL A 66 10.14 11.57 -3.26
CA VAL A 66 10.94 12.70 -2.82
C VAL A 66 10.57 13.98 -3.58
N ASP A 67 10.45 13.94 -4.89
CA ASP A 67 10.08 15.09 -5.70
C ASP A 67 8.69 15.62 -5.32
N LEU A 68 7.70 14.73 -5.17
CA LEU A 68 6.34 15.08 -4.73
C LEU A 68 6.34 15.72 -3.33
N ALA A 69 7.15 15.22 -2.40
CA ALA A 69 7.29 15.79 -1.06
C ALA A 69 7.90 17.20 -1.09
N LEU A 70 8.91 17.41 -1.93
CA LEU A 70 9.53 18.73 -2.14
C LEU A 70 8.56 19.74 -2.76
N ASP A 71 7.67 19.28 -3.64
CA ASP A 71 6.61 20.09 -4.24
C ASP A 71 5.45 20.36 -3.27
N GLY A 72 5.49 19.78 -2.07
CA GLY A 72 4.47 19.95 -1.04
C GLY A 72 3.18 19.16 -1.29
N GLU A 73 3.23 18.18 -2.19
CA GLU A 73 2.09 17.33 -2.52
C GLU A 73 1.68 16.45 -1.33
N ARG A 74 0.36 16.23 -1.16
CA ARG A 74 -0.20 15.36 -0.11
C ARG A 74 -1.36 14.55 -0.67
N PHE A 75 -1.53 13.34 -0.14
CA PHE A 75 -2.49 12.36 -0.64
C PHE A 75 -3.34 11.79 0.50
N ASP A 76 -4.59 11.47 0.19
CA ASP A 76 -5.49 10.78 1.11
C ASP A 76 -5.18 9.28 1.20
N ALA A 77 -4.54 8.75 0.15
CA ALA A 77 -3.98 7.40 0.17
C ALA A 77 -2.69 7.34 -0.65
N VAL A 78 -1.70 6.63 -0.12
CA VAL A 78 -0.51 6.20 -0.86
C VAL A 78 -0.54 4.68 -0.92
N VAL A 79 -0.45 4.12 -2.13
CA VAL A 79 -0.44 2.68 -2.38
C VAL A 79 0.91 2.30 -2.96
N LEU A 80 1.65 1.45 -2.26
CA LEU A 80 2.88 0.82 -2.73
C LEU A 80 2.56 -0.60 -3.19
N ASP A 81 2.58 -0.83 -4.50
CA ASP A 81 2.29 -2.12 -5.13
C ASP A 81 3.34 -2.41 -6.20
N ILE A 82 4.57 -2.63 -5.76
CA ILE A 82 5.73 -2.93 -6.59
C ILE A 82 6.20 -4.34 -6.27
N GLY A 83 6.59 -5.11 -7.29
CA GLY A 83 7.07 -6.49 -7.11
C GLY A 83 8.24 -6.57 -6.12
N THR A 84 8.02 -7.26 -5.01
CA THR A 84 8.94 -7.31 -3.86
C THR A 84 10.14 -8.24 -4.09
N GLY A 85 10.09 -9.08 -5.13
CA GLY A 85 11.13 -10.05 -5.47
C GLY A 85 12.11 -9.61 -6.56
N GLU A 86 11.96 -8.42 -7.11
CA GLU A 86 12.83 -7.94 -8.19
C GLU A 86 14.18 -7.45 -7.64
N GLU A 87 15.29 -7.89 -8.30
CA GLU A 87 16.60 -7.31 -8.07
C GLU A 87 16.55 -5.80 -8.35
N GLY A 88 17.08 -5.00 -7.43
CA GLY A 88 17.11 -3.55 -7.57
C GLY A 88 15.96 -2.80 -6.87
N ALA A 89 14.99 -3.51 -6.28
CA ALA A 89 13.91 -2.91 -5.51
C ALA A 89 14.19 -2.75 -4.01
N GLU A 90 15.42 -3.04 -3.56
CA GLU A 90 15.78 -3.01 -2.13
C GLU A 90 15.63 -1.61 -1.50
N HIS A 91 15.78 -0.56 -2.28
CA HIS A 91 15.63 0.83 -1.85
C HIS A 91 14.16 1.26 -1.67
N LEU A 92 13.19 0.43 -2.13
CA LEU A 92 11.74 0.65 -2.05
C LEU A 92 11.10 -0.06 -0.86
N ARG A 93 11.87 -0.31 0.20
CA ARG A 93 11.43 -1.02 1.41
C ARG A 93 12.19 -0.54 2.64
N GLY A 94 11.70 -0.96 3.81
CA GLY A 94 12.31 -0.60 5.09
C GLY A 94 11.80 0.71 5.67
N ALA A 95 12.12 0.95 6.95
CA ALA A 95 11.55 2.02 7.76
C ALA A 95 11.77 3.42 7.17
N VAL A 96 12.94 3.69 6.60
CA VAL A 96 13.24 5.01 6.02
C VAL A 96 12.31 5.33 4.85
N PHE A 97 12.13 4.39 3.92
CA PHE A 97 11.25 4.60 2.77
C PHE A 97 9.78 4.70 3.19
N TYR A 98 9.34 3.87 4.13
CA TYR A 98 7.97 3.98 4.66
C TYR A 98 7.73 5.30 5.37
N GLY A 99 8.73 5.84 6.08
CA GLY A 99 8.69 7.19 6.66
C GLY A 99 8.48 8.27 5.58
N GLU A 100 9.26 8.20 4.49
CA GLU A 100 9.11 9.10 3.34
C GLU A 100 7.69 9.03 2.72
N LEU A 101 7.09 7.83 2.66
CA LEU A 101 5.71 7.67 2.16
C LEU A 101 4.65 8.19 3.15
N LEU A 102 4.87 8.01 4.45
CA LEU A 102 3.96 8.53 5.48
C LEU A 102 3.95 10.07 5.50
N GLU A 103 5.07 10.73 5.18
CA GLU A 103 5.14 12.17 5.05
C GLU A 103 4.29 12.72 3.88
N LEU A 104 4.01 11.92 2.86
CA LEU A 104 3.14 12.28 1.75
C LEU A 104 1.64 12.24 2.09
N LEU A 105 1.27 11.77 3.28
CA LEU A 105 -0.14 11.66 3.65
C LEU A 105 -0.72 13.01 4.11
N THR A 106 -2.00 13.22 3.79
CA THR A 106 -2.81 14.20 4.53
C THR A 106 -2.99 13.75 5.98
N ALA A 107 -3.43 14.64 6.86
CA ALA A 107 -3.68 14.30 8.27
C ALA A 107 -4.69 13.14 8.45
N GLY A 108 -5.56 12.90 7.47
CA GLY A 108 -6.52 11.79 7.44
C GLY A 108 -6.14 10.70 6.43
N GLY A 109 -4.90 10.68 5.98
CA GLY A 109 -4.44 9.75 4.95
C GLY A 109 -4.05 8.37 5.48
N VAL A 110 -3.91 7.41 4.53
CA VAL A 110 -3.52 6.03 4.79
C VAL A 110 -2.45 5.57 3.80
N LEU A 111 -1.41 4.90 4.32
CA LEU A 111 -0.45 4.15 3.54
C LEU A 111 -0.91 2.69 3.43
N LEU A 112 -0.91 2.14 2.23
CA LEU A 112 -1.17 0.74 1.93
C LEU A 112 0.04 0.15 1.21
N VAL A 113 0.57 -0.96 1.71
CA VAL A 113 1.73 -1.64 1.13
C VAL A 113 1.34 -3.07 0.80
N ASN A 114 1.34 -3.41 -0.50
CA ASN A 114 1.13 -4.79 -0.94
C ASN A 114 2.46 -5.55 -0.89
N ILE A 115 2.46 -6.68 -0.20
CA ILE A 115 3.62 -7.56 -0.02
C ILE A 115 3.27 -8.94 -0.53
N GLY A 116 3.99 -9.41 -1.54
CA GLY A 116 4.03 -10.81 -1.91
C GLY A 116 5.17 -11.51 -1.19
N ASP A 117 4.94 -12.70 -0.64
CA ASP A 117 5.97 -13.47 0.05
C ASP A 117 5.81 -14.97 -0.18
N ASP A 118 6.90 -15.71 0.02
CA ASP A 118 6.94 -17.16 -0.04
C ASP A 118 6.55 -17.78 1.32
N ALA A 119 6.46 -19.12 1.35
CA ALA A 119 6.21 -19.86 2.58
C ALA A 119 7.25 -19.55 3.65
N GLY A 120 6.77 -19.36 4.88
CA GLY A 120 7.54 -18.86 6.02
C GLY A 120 7.40 -17.36 6.27
N LEU A 121 7.01 -16.58 5.26
CA LEU A 121 6.68 -15.15 5.35
C LEU A 121 7.81 -14.30 5.97
N HIS A 122 9.06 -14.64 5.68
CA HIS A 122 10.21 -13.97 6.29
C HIS A 122 10.35 -12.51 5.84
N PHE A 123 10.03 -12.22 4.57
CA PHE A 123 10.03 -10.87 4.05
C PHE A 123 8.93 -10.04 4.72
N LEU A 124 7.71 -10.55 4.81
CA LEU A 124 6.61 -9.93 5.55
C LEU A 124 7.01 -9.61 7.01
N GLY A 125 7.68 -10.56 7.68
CA GLY A 125 8.15 -10.36 9.05
C GLY A 125 9.13 -9.21 9.21
N ALA A 126 10.00 -8.98 8.22
CA ALA A 126 10.91 -7.85 8.18
C ALA A 126 10.17 -6.52 7.92
N GLU A 127 9.28 -6.51 6.92
CA GLU A 127 8.55 -5.31 6.53
C GLU A 127 7.52 -4.87 7.58
N LEU A 128 6.94 -5.80 8.34
CA LEU A 128 6.11 -5.49 9.52
C LEU A 128 6.90 -4.68 10.54
N GLY A 129 8.12 -5.11 10.87
CA GLY A 129 8.98 -4.37 11.81
C GLY A 129 9.38 -2.98 11.27
N ALA A 130 9.68 -2.91 9.99
CA ALA A 130 10.05 -1.66 9.33
C ALA A 130 8.88 -0.64 9.33
N LEU A 131 7.66 -1.08 9.02
CA LEU A 131 6.50 -0.21 9.03
C LEU A 131 6.07 0.18 10.46
N GLU A 132 6.26 -0.71 11.45
CA GLU A 132 6.04 -0.39 12.87
C GLU A 132 6.97 0.74 13.32
N GLU A 133 8.25 0.66 12.98
CA GLU A 133 9.24 1.70 13.29
C GLU A 133 8.87 3.04 12.62
N ALA A 134 8.58 3.04 11.32
CA ALA A 134 8.20 4.23 10.57
C ALA A 134 6.91 4.87 11.09
N ALA A 135 5.88 4.07 11.38
CA ALA A 135 4.61 4.56 11.92
C ALA A 135 4.77 5.16 13.32
N ALA A 136 5.59 4.54 14.17
CA ALA A 136 5.90 5.06 15.50
C ALA A 136 6.64 6.42 15.42
N GLU A 137 7.62 6.55 14.53
CA GLU A 137 8.36 7.79 14.31
C GLU A 137 7.45 8.91 13.75
N ALA A 138 6.57 8.56 12.81
CA ALA A 138 5.58 9.49 12.25
C ALA A 138 4.42 9.81 13.22
N GLY A 139 4.29 9.09 14.32
CA GLY A 139 3.22 9.28 15.31
C GLY A 139 1.83 8.88 14.78
N VAL A 140 1.76 7.93 13.84
CA VAL A 140 0.52 7.40 13.27
C VAL A 140 0.27 5.97 13.71
N PRO A 141 -1.02 5.51 13.77
CA PRO A 141 -1.34 4.12 14.04
C PRO A 141 -0.84 3.18 12.93
N GLY A 142 -0.36 2.00 13.30
CA GLY A 142 0.05 0.93 12.37
C GLY A 142 1.17 0.05 12.92
N PRO A 143 1.49 -1.04 12.21
CA PRO A 143 0.80 -1.57 11.03
C PRO A 143 -0.44 -2.41 11.36
N TRP A 144 -1.47 -2.33 10.55
CA TRP A 144 -2.48 -3.35 10.39
C TRP A 144 -2.04 -4.34 9.32
N THR A 145 -2.45 -5.61 9.48
CA THR A 145 -2.17 -6.68 8.50
C THR A 145 -3.49 -7.23 7.96
N LEU A 146 -3.67 -7.19 6.64
CA LEU A 146 -4.85 -7.69 5.95
C LEU A 146 -4.43 -8.79 4.97
N ALA A 147 -4.95 -10.01 5.14
CA ALA A 147 -4.61 -11.15 4.29
C ALA A 147 -5.67 -12.25 4.34
N ASP A 148 -5.48 -13.32 3.55
CA ASP A 148 -6.22 -14.56 3.74
C ASP A 148 -5.88 -15.18 5.10
N GLN A 149 -6.91 -15.56 5.85
CA GLN A 149 -6.75 -16.12 7.20
C GLN A 149 -5.92 -17.41 7.18
N GLY A 150 -6.21 -18.31 6.24
CA GLY A 150 -5.53 -19.59 6.14
C GLY A 150 -4.06 -19.46 5.76
N MET A 151 -3.73 -18.46 4.94
CA MET A 151 -2.35 -18.10 4.61
C MET A 151 -1.57 -17.71 5.88
N LEU A 152 -2.11 -16.78 6.67
CA LEU A 152 -1.44 -16.34 7.90
C LEU A 152 -1.34 -17.47 8.94
N GLU A 153 -2.38 -18.29 9.10
CA GLU A 153 -2.36 -19.42 10.04
C GLU A 153 -1.27 -20.44 9.74
N ARG A 154 -1.03 -20.73 8.46
CA ARG A 154 -0.05 -21.72 8.00
C ARG A 154 1.32 -21.13 7.69
N LEU A 155 1.48 -19.80 7.69
CA LEU A 155 2.65 -19.08 7.16
C LEU A 155 2.95 -19.52 5.72
N ASP A 156 1.91 -19.57 4.88
CA ASP A 156 1.99 -20.00 3.50
C ASP A 156 2.26 -18.82 2.56
N TRP A 157 2.64 -19.09 1.32
CA TRP A 157 2.88 -18.06 0.30
C TRP A 157 1.61 -17.28 -0.04
N GLY A 158 1.76 -16.02 -0.44
CA GLY A 158 0.66 -15.19 -0.92
C GLY A 158 0.91 -13.70 -0.78
N ASN A 159 -0.18 -12.93 -0.88
CA ASN A 159 -0.13 -11.47 -0.73
C ASN A 159 -0.76 -11.02 0.59
N VAL A 160 -0.14 -10.01 1.16
CA VAL A 160 -0.58 -9.32 2.38
C VAL A 160 -0.60 -7.82 2.12
N VAL A 161 -1.62 -7.13 2.58
CA VAL A 161 -1.63 -5.66 2.61
C VAL A 161 -1.32 -5.21 4.03
N LEU A 162 -0.23 -4.46 4.17
CA LEU A 162 0.06 -3.70 5.40
C LEU A 162 -0.54 -2.30 5.28
N ALA A 163 -1.06 -1.78 6.38
CA ALA A 163 -1.68 -0.47 6.40
C ALA A 163 -1.24 0.35 7.62
N ALA A 164 -0.96 1.64 7.43
CA ALA A 164 -0.68 2.59 8.51
C ALA A 164 -1.32 3.95 8.19
N GLY A 165 -1.77 4.67 9.22
CA GLY A 165 -2.35 6.00 9.06
C GLY A 165 -3.44 6.32 10.07
N ALA A 166 -3.75 7.60 10.23
CA ALA A 166 -4.67 8.09 11.26
C ALA A 166 -6.07 7.45 11.27
N PRO A 167 -6.74 7.20 10.10
CA PRO A 167 -8.08 6.61 10.08
C PRO A 167 -8.15 5.21 10.68
N LEU A 168 -7.04 4.49 10.73
CA LEU A 168 -6.99 3.12 11.26
C LEU A 168 -7.08 3.09 12.79
N GLY A 169 -6.73 4.19 13.46
CA GLY A 169 -6.89 4.33 14.92
C GLY A 169 -8.32 4.58 15.39
N GLU A 170 -9.28 4.76 14.48
CA GLU A 170 -10.68 4.97 14.85
C GLU A 170 -11.33 3.71 15.43
N ALA A 171 -12.18 3.90 16.43
CA ALA A 171 -12.92 2.79 17.04
C ALA A 171 -13.74 1.99 16.00
N GLY A 172 -13.67 0.68 16.06
CA GLY A 172 -14.36 -0.24 15.16
C GLY A 172 -13.75 -0.31 13.76
N CYS A 173 -12.53 0.16 13.55
CA CYS A 173 -11.86 0.08 12.25
C CYS A 173 -11.59 -1.36 11.83
N THR A 174 -11.08 -2.19 12.72
CA THR A 174 -10.79 -3.61 12.48
C THR A 174 -12.04 -4.36 12.02
N GLU A 175 -13.17 -4.16 12.70
CA GLU A 175 -14.45 -4.78 12.36
C GLU A 175 -14.98 -4.31 11.00
N ARG A 176 -14.85 -3.00 10.70
CA ARG A 176 -15.26 -2.46 9.39
C ARG A 176 -14.42 -3.03 8.26
N LEU A 177 -13.10 -3.14 8.44
CA LEU A 177 -12.20 -3.73 7.45
C LEU A 177 -12.50 -5.21 7.24
N ALA A 178 -12.69 -5.98 8.31
CA ALA A 178 -13.04 -7.39 8.24
C ALA A 178 -14.39 -7.61 7.53
N ALA A 179 -15.38 -6.75 7.77
CA ALA A 179 -16.68 -6.82 7.10
C ALA A 179 -16.63 -6.43 5.61
N ALA A 180 -15.66 -5.59 5.20
CA ALA A 180 -15.51 -5.13 3.82
C ALA A 180 -14.67 -6.06 2.95
N GLY A 181 -13.82 -6.90 3.55
CA GLY A 181 -12.88 -7.76 2.83
C GLY A 181 -13.52 -8.99 2.20
N PRO A 182 -12.79 -9.65 1.27
CA PRO A 182 -13.16 -10.97 0.82
C PRO A 182 -12.97 -11.97 1.96
N HIS A 183 -13.95 -12.86 2.18
CA HIS A 183 -13.85 -13.90 3.21
C HIS A 183 -13.27 -15.20 2.63
N PRO A 184 -12.44 -15.93 3.39
CA PRO A 184 -12.01 -15.67 4.78
C PRO A 184 -10.84 -14.69 4.85
N ALA A 185 -11.07 -13.49 5.35
CA ALA A 185 -10.04 -12.48 5.55
C ALA A 185 -9.68 -12.35 7.04
N ALA A 186 -8.39 -12.22 7.32
CA ALA A 186 -7.88 -11.77 8.60
C ALA A 186 -7.56 -10.27 8.53
N VAL A 187 -7.95 -9.53 9.55
CA VAL A 187 -7.54 -8.16 9.79
C VAL A 187 -6.92 -8.12 11.18
N LEU A 188 -5.62 -8.04 11.23
CA LEU A 188 -4.85 -7.99 12.47
C LEU A 188 -4.58 -6.53 12.83
N ASP A 189 -4.88 -6.15 14.05
CA ASP A 189 -4.50 -4.85 14.61
C ASP A 189 -2.97 -4.76 14.85
N PRO A 190 -2.42 -3.62 15.29
CA PRO A 190 -0.98 -3.48 15.51
C PRO A 190 -0.41 -4.49 16.53
N ALA A 191 -1.14 -4.82 17.58
CA ALA A 191 -0.66 -5.78 18.59
C ALA A 191 -0.65 -7.21 18.03
N GLU A 192 -1.67 -7.60 17.27
CA GLU A 192 -1.75 -8.89 16.58
C GLU A 192 -0.73 -8.98 15.45
N SER A 193 -0.48 -7.89 14.72
CA SER A 193 0.57 -7.79 13.68
C SER A 193 1.97 -7.97 14.28
N ALA A 194 2.26 -7.36 15.43
CA ALA A 194 3.50 -7.57 16.15
C ALA A 194 3.65 -9.03 16.64
N ALA A 195 2.55 -9.66 17.08
CA ALA A 195 2.54 -11.07 17.46
C ALA A 195 2.81 -11.99 16.26
N LEU A 196 2.24 -11.66 15.08
CA LEU A 196 2.52 -12.35 13.82
C LEU A 196 4.01 -12.24 13.46
N ALA A 197 4.58 -11.05 13.47
CA ALA A 197 6.00 -10.83 13.19
C ALA A 197 6.90 -11.62 14.16
N ALA A 198 6.54 -11.68 15.45
CA ALA A 198 7.26 -12.50 16.42
C ALA A 198 7.12 -14.00 16.17
N ARG A 199 5.99 -14.46 15.64
CA ARG A 199 5.77 -15.85 15.25
C ARG A 199 6.63 -16.24 14.04
N ILE A 200 6.64 -15.39 13.01
CA ILE A 200 7.45 -15.56 11.78
C ILE A 200 8.94 -15.71 12.14
N ARG A 201 9.47 -14.86 13.02
CA ARG A 201 10.89 -14.93 13.44
C ARG A 201 11.27 -16.21 14.17
N ARG A 202 10.31 -16.97 14.66
CA ARG A 202 10.54 -18.25 15.40
C ARG A 202 10.31 -19.49 14.55
N ALA A 203 9.72 -19.35 13.36
CA ALA A 203 9.44 -20.45 12.45
C ALA A 203 10.67 -20.80 11.61
#